data_61717a68784a85766b14b41ebf978b6a
#
_entry.id   61717a68784a85766b14b41ebf978b6a
#
_cell.length_a   1.000
_cell.length_b   1.000
_cell.length_c   1.000
_cell.angle_alpha   90.00
_cell.angle_beta   90.00
_cell.angle_gamma   90.00
#
_symmetry.space_group_name_H-M   'P 1'
#
loop_
_entity.id
_entity.type
_entity.pdbx_description
1 polymer ?
#
loop_
_entity_poly.entity_id
_entity_poly.type
_entity_poly.pdbx_seq_one_letter_code
_entity_poly.pdbx_strand_id
1 'polypeptide(L)'
;MNKAQLVEAVAEKMGSRQQAADAVDHVLDAILRAVVAGERVSVTGFGAFEKVDRPARYARNPQTGERVRVKKTSVPRFRPGQGFKDLVSGAKKLPKGSEVAVKKAPKGSLTGGAASAATAKKAAAKKAAPKKPAKAMKSLA
;
A
#
# COMPACT_ATOMS: atom_id res chain seq x y z
N MET A 1 5.61 -21.69 -4.57
CA MET A 1 6.35 -21.06 -5.69
C MET A 1 7.50 -20.24 -5.11
N ASN A 2 8.72 -20.47 -5.58
CA ASN A 2 9.88 -19.69 -5.19
C ASN A 2 10.27 -18.69 -6.31
N LYS A 3 11.30 -17.84 -6.06
CA LYS A 3 11.75 -16.86 -7.06
C LYS A 3 12.13 -17.49 -8.40
N ALA A 4 12.79 -18.64 -8.40
CA ALA A 4 13.19 -19.31 -9.63
C ALA A 4 11.99 -19.77 -10.47
N GLN A 5 10.97 -20.32 -9.82
CA GLN A 5 9.71 -20.71 -10.47
C GLN A 5 8.92 -19.50 -10.97
N LEU A 6 8.99 -18.38 -10.24
CA LEU A 6 8.37 -17.11 -10.69
C LEU A 6 9.06 -16.59 -11.96
N VAL A 7 10.40 -16.63 -12.01
CA VAL A 7 11.18 -16.26 -13.20
C VAL A 7 10.82 -17.16 -14.39
N GLU A 8 10.66 -18.46 -14.16
CA GLU A 8 10.31 -19.43 -15.20
C GLU A 8 8.90 -19.14 -15.79
N ALA A 9 7.93 -18.89 -14.93
CA ALA A 9 6.59 -18.49 -15.36
C ALA A 9 6.56 -17.17 -16.17
N VAL A 10 7.44 -16.24 -15.84
CA VAL A 10 7.60 -14.99 -16.60
C VAL A 10 8.36 -15.24 -17.90
N ALA A 11 9.36 -16.12 -17.90
CA ALA A 11 10.15 -16.47 -19.07
C ALA A 11 9.30 -17.08 -20.20
N GLU A 12 8.30 -17.86 -19.88
CA GLU A 12 7.34 -18.40 -20.87
C GLU A 12 6.67 -17.29 -21.68
N LYS A 13 6.44 -16.13 -21.06
CA LYS A 13 5.79 -14.99 -21.71
C LYS A 13 6.78 -14.04 -22.39
N MET A 14 8.00 -13.97 -21.92
CA MET A 14 9.05 -13.07 -22.43
C MET A 14 9.94 -13.71 -23.48
N GLY A 15 9.95 -15.05 -23.55
CA GLY A 15 10.76 -15.80 -24.51
C GLY A 15 12.26 -15.89 -24.14
N SER A 16 12.72 -15.22 -23.08
CA SER A 16 14.10 -15.30 -22.60
C SER A 16 14.13 -15.39 -21.08
N ARG A 17 14.77 -16.44 -20.57
CA ARG A 17 14.92 -16.67 -19.13
C ARG A 17 15.75 -15.58 -18.45
N GLN A 18 16.79 -15.11 -19.12
CA GLN A 18 17.66 -14.07 -18.56
C GLN A 18 16.94 -12.73 -18.45
N GLN A 19 16.25 -12.31 -19.49
CA GLN A 19 15.43 -11.09 -19.45
C GLN A 19 14.31 -11.18 -18.41
N ALA A 20 13.71 -12.36 -18.24
CA ALA A 20 12.69 -12.57 -17.22
C ALA A 20 13.29 -12.48 -15.80
N ALA A 21 14.47 -13.02 -15.57
CA ALA A 21 15.16 -12.90 -14.29
C ALA A 21 15.48 -11.44 -13.97
N ASP A 22 16.06 -10.71 -14.89
CA ASP A 22 16.39 -9.29 -14.73
C ASP A 22 15.14 -8.45 -14.49
N ALA A 23 14.07 -8.72 -15.24
CA ALA A 23 12.81 -8.01 -15.07
C ALA A 23 12.19 -8.24 -13.67
N VAL A 24 12.15 -9.47 -13.20
CA VAL A 24 11.65 -9.81 -11.86
C VAL A 24 12.50 -9.14 -10.79
N ASP A 25 13.83 -9.17 -10.93
CA ASP A 25 14.74 -8.58 -9.97
C ASP A 25 14.60 -7.06 -9.91
N HIS A 26 14.54 -6.39 -11.04
CA HIS A 26 14.34 -4.94 -11.09
C HIS A 26 12.98 -4.50 -10.51
N VAL A 27 11.91 -5.24 -10.78
CA VAL A 27 10.59 -4.94 -10.21
C VAL A 27 10.59 -5.08 -8.70
N LEU A 28 11.14 -6.18 -8.18
CA LEU A 28 11.21 -6.41 -6.74
C LEU A 28 12.13 -5.39 -6.04
N ASP A 29 13.26 -5.05 -6.64
CA ASP A 29 14.17 -4.04 -6.11
C ASP A 29 13.53 -2.65 -6.08
N ALA A 30 12.82 -2.26 -7.12
CA ALA A 30 12.12 -0.98 -7.18
C ALA A 30 11.06 -0.87 -6.07
N ILE A 31 10.26 -1.92 -5.85
CA ILE A 31 9.27 -1.97 -4.78
C ILE A 31 9.94 -1.90 -3.41
N LEU A 32 11.02 -2.66 -3.22
CA LEU A 32 11.75 -2.71 -1.96
C LEU A 32 12.34 -1.34 -1.61
N ARG A 33 13.01 -0.68 -2.54
CA ARG A 33 13.60 0.65 -2.32
C ARG A 33 12.55 1.71 -1.98
N ALA A 34 11.45 1.73 -2.69
CA ALA A 34 10.35 2.67 -2.43
C ALA A 34 9.74 2.45 -1.03
N VAL A 35 9.48 1.21 -0.65
CA VAL A 35 8.93 0.89 0.68
C VAL A 35 9.93 1.22 1.80
N VAL A 36 11.22 0.97 1.61
CA VAL A 36 12.27 1.34 2.57
C VAL A 36 12.34 2.85 2.74
N ALA A 37 12.21 3.62 1.66
CA ALA A 37 12.14 5.07 1.72
C ALA A 37 10.87 5.60 2.44
N GLY A 38 9.89 4.75 2.67
CA GLY A 38 8.61 5.10 3.31
C GLY A 38 7.50 5.45 2.33
N GLU A 39 7.74 5.25 1.04
CA GLU A 39 6.74 5.47 0.00
C GLU A 39 5.75 4.30 -0.09
N ARG A 40 4.53 4.62 -0.46
CA ARG A 40 3.51 3.63 -0.74
C ARG A 40 3.53 3.27 -2.22
N VAL A 41 3.78 2.01 -2.52
CA VAL A 41 3.72 1.49 -3.89
C VAL A 41 2.32 0.89 -4.13
N SER A 42 1.53 1.54 -4.97
CA SER A 42 0.19 1.07 -5.32
C SER A 42 0.18 0.52 -6.75
N VAL A 43 -0.10 -0.76 -6.88
CA VAL A 43 -0.23 -1.45 -8.16
C VAL A 43 -1.71 -1.72 -8.42
N THR A 44 -2.26 -1.03 -9.42
CA THR A 44 -3.70 -1.11 -9.74
C THR A 44 -4.10 -2.55 -10.11
N GLY A 45 -5.11 -3.07 -9.44
CA GLY A 45 -5.62 -4.41 -9.65
C GLY A 45 -4.86 -5.51 -8.90
N PHE A 46 -3.71 -5.19 -8.32
CA PHE A 46 -2.92 -6.14 -7.53
C PHE A 46 -2.98 -5.83 -6.03
N GLY A 47 -2.54 -4.65 -5.62
CA GLY A 47 -2.50 -4.25 -4.22
C GLY A 47 -1.53 -3.11 -3.97
N ALA A 48 -1.30 -2.85 -2.70
CA ALA A 48 -0.37 -1.81 -2.26
C ALA A 48 0.61 -2.34 -1.23
N PHE A 49 1.86 -1.91 -1.36
CA PHE A 49 2.92 -2.14 -0.38
C PHE A 49 3.16 -0.85 0.40
N GLU A 50 3.22 -0.96 1.70
CA GLU A 50 3.44 0.18 2.59
C GLU A 50 4.37 -0.21 3.75
N LYS A 51 5.07 0.77 4.29
CA LYS A 51 5.82 0.64 5.53
C LYS A 51 4.94 1.04 6.71
N VAL A 52 4.84 0.17 7.70
CA VAL A 52 4.06 0.42 8.91
C VAL A 52 4.98 0.46 10.11
N ASP A 53 4.98 1.57 10.82
CA ASP A 53 5.72 1.72 12.07
C ASP A 53 4.91 1.12 13.22
N ARG A 54 5.53 0.23 13.96
CA ARG A 54 4.98 -0.36 15.17
C ARG A 54 5.61 0.31 16.38
N PRO A 55 4.82 0.90 17.28
CA PRO A 55 5.36 1.53 18.49
C PRO A 55 5.99 0.49 19.41
N ALA A 56 6.88 0.94 20.28
CA ALA A 56 7.41 0.11 21.34
C ALA A 56 6.28 -0.39 22.24
N ARG A 57 6.34 -1.65 22.60
CA ARG A 57 5.32 -2.30 23.46
C ARG A 57 5.99 -3.29 24.40
N TYR A 58 5.29 -3.65 25.45
CA TYR A 58 5.67 -4.78 26.29
C TYR A 58 4.96 -6.04 25.78
N ALA A 59 5.74 -7.08 25.52
CA ALA A 59 5.22 -8.41 25.19
C ALA A 59 5.56 -9.37 26.32
N ARG A 60 4.75 -10.38 26.52
CA ARG A 60 5.04 -11.46 27.47
C ARG A 60 5.70 -12.61 26.73
N ASN A 61 6.82 -13.08 27.24
CA ASN A 61 7.47 -14.27 26.70
C ASN A 61 6.60 -15.50 27.01
N PRO A 62 6.13 -16.25 25.99
CA PRO A 62 5.27 -17.40 26.23
C PRO A 62 5.96 -18.56 26.98
N GLN A 63 7.30 -18.60 26.99
CA GLN A 63 8.06 -19.66 27.67
C GLN A 63 8.35 -19.34 29.15
N THR A 64 8.66 -18.10 29.46
CA THR A 64 9.07 -17.68 30.81
C THR A 64 8.02 -16.85 31.56
N GLY A 65 7.02 -16.33 30.85
CA GLY A 65 6.01 -15.44 31.40
C GLY A 65 6.48 -14.02 31.71
N GLU A 66 7.76 -13.71 31.45
CA GLU A 66 8.35 -12.40 31.71
C GLU A 66 7.89 -11.32 30.73
N ARG A 67 7.80 -10.10 31.19
CA ARG A 67 7.52 -8.93 30.33
C ARG A 67 8.80 -8.47 29.67
N VAL A 68 8.85 -8.58 28.35
CA VAL A 68 9.97 -8.13 27.53
C VAL A 68 9.56 -6.86 26.78
N ARG A 69 10.43 -5.84 26.84
CA ARG A 69 10.22 -4.60 26.08
C ARG A 69 10.60 -4.82 24.62
N VAL A 70 9.61 -4.73 23.72
CA VAL A 70 9.82 -4.75 22.27
C VAL A 70 10.05 -3.32 21.82
N LYS A 71 11.18 -3.08 21.16
CA LYS A 71 11.54 -1.76 20.62
C LYS A 71 10.62 -1.36 19.47
N LYS A 72 10.51 -0.06 19.20
CA LYS A 72 9.88 0.46 17.99
C LYS A 72 10.52 -0.20 16.76
N THR A 73 9.70 -0.70 15.85
CA THR A 73 10.16 -1.33 14.60
C THR A 73 9.26 -0.93 13.44
N SER A 74 9.82 -0.95 12.25
CA SER A 74 9.07 -0.72 11.01
C SER A 74 8.99 -2.03 10.24
N VAL A 75 7.80 -2.36 9.75
CA VAL A 75 7.56 -3.59 9.01
C VAL A 75 6.90 -3.28 7.66
N PRO A 76 7.25 -4.00 6.60
CA PRO A 76 6.53 -3.91 5.34
C PRO A 76 5.16 -4.57 5.49
N ARG A 77 4.16 -3.98 4.86
CA ARG A 77 2.79 -4.49 4.83
C ARG A 77 2.28 -4.50 3.39
N PHE A 78 1.69 -5.61 3.01
CA PHE A 78 0.96 -5.75 1.76
C PHE A 78 -0.54 -5.68 2.00
N ARG A 79 -1.22 -4.81 1.25
CA ARG A 79 -2.68 -4.74 1.21
C ARG A 79 -3.17 -5.16 -0.17
N PRO A 80 -3.82 -6.32 -0.30
CA PRO A 80 -4.34 -6.76 -1.58
C PRO A 80 -5.42 -5.80 -2.07
N GLY A 81 -5.42 -5.54 -3.37
CA GLY A 81 -6.48 -4.78 -4.03
C GLY A 81 -7.76 -5.60 -4.20
N GLN A 82 -8.87 -4.92 -4.50
CA GLN A 82 -10.16 -5.59 -4.68
C GLN A 82 -10.13 -6.63 -5.81
N GLY A 83 -9.48 -6.30 -6.95
CA GLY A 83 -9.34 -7.24 -8.06
C GLY A 83 -8.58 -8.52 -7.68
N PHE A 84 -7.55 -8.40 -6.87
CA PHE A 84 -6.80 -9.56 -6.36
C PHE A 84 -7.65 -10.41 -5.41
N LYS A 85 -8.42 -9.77 -4.52
CA LYS A 85 -9.35 -10.46 -3.62
C LYS A 85 -10.42 -11.21 -4.37
N ASP A 86 -11.01 -10.60 -5.41
CA ASP A 86 -12.06 -11.19 -6.24
C ASP A 86 -11.56 -12.43 -7.00
N LEU A 87 -10.31 -12.41 -7.46
CA LEU A 87 -9.67 -13.55 -8.10
C LEU A 87 -9.39 -14.69 -7.12
N VAL A 88 -8.91 -14.38 -5.93
CA VAL A 88 -8.61 -15.39 -4.89
C VAL A 88 -9.88 -15.99 -4.32
N SER A 89 -10.93 -15.21 -4.11
CA SER A 89 -12.22 -15.69 -3.61
C SER A 89 -13.04 -16.46 -4.65
N GLY A 90 -12.61 -16.48 -5.91
CA GLY A 90 -13.31 -17.13 -7.01
C GLY A 90 -14.50 -16.32 -7.58
N ALA A 91 -14.73 -15.10 -7.08
CA ALA A 91 -15.75 -14.20 -7.62
C ALA A 91 -15.46 -13.76 -9.05
N LYS A 92 -14.17 -13.69 -9.41
CA LYS A 92 -13.68 -13.49 -10.78
C LYS A 92 -12.85 -14.68 -11.24
N LYS A 93 -13.05 -15.09 -12.48
CA LYS A 93 -12.19 -16.10 -13.10
C LYS A 93 -10.89 -15.46 -13.60
N LEU A 94 -9.79 -16.19 -13.48
CA LEU A 94 -8.53 -15.82 -14.10
C LEU A 94 -8.69 -15.76 -15.62
N PRO A 95 -8.15 -14.74 -16.31
CA PRO A 95 -8.15 -14.71 -17.76
C PRO A 95 -7.39 -15.93 -18.30
N LYS A 96 -7.97 -16.58 -19.29
CA LYS A 96 -7.35 -17.73 -19.96
C LYS A 96 -6.35 -17.22 -21.02
N GLY A 97 -5.15 -17.79 -21.03
CA GLY A 97 -4.14 -17.49 -22.04
C GLY A 97 -3.07 -16.50 -21.58
N SER A 98 -2.48 -15.78 -22.53
CA SER A 98 -1.39 -14.83 -22.29
C SER A 98 -1.84 -13.46 -21.75
N GLU A 99 -3.11 -13.30 -21.43
CA GLU A 99 -3.65 -12.05 -20.91
C GLU A 99 -3.20 -11.81 -19.46
N VAL A 100 -2.71 -10.60 -19.19
CA VAL A 100 -2.22 -10.23 -17.86
C VAL A 100 -3.41 -9.92 -16.95
N ALA A 101 -3.50 -10.63 -15.82
CA ALA A 101 -4.58 -10.45 -14.83
C ALA A 101 -4.55 -9.08 -14.14
N VAL A 102 -3.39 -8.41 -14.13
CA VAL A 102 -3.21 -7.09 -13.54
C VAL A 102 -3.65 -6.02 -14.55
N LYS A 103 -4.47 -5.08 -14.13
CA LYS A 103 -4.87 -3.96 -14.97
C LYS A 103 -3.65 -3.15 -15.41
N LYS A 104 -3.57 -2.85 -16.71
CA LYS A 104 -2.56 -1.93 -17.22
C LYS A 104 -2.73 -0.56 -16.58
N ALA A 105 -1.62 0.07 -16.20
CA ALA A 105 -1.64 1.45 -15.74
C ALA A 105 -2.25 2.36 -16.81
N PRO A 106 -3.13 3.30 -16.45
CA PRO A 106 -3.67 4.25 -17.41
C PRO A 106 -2.52 5.08 -18.01
N LYS A 107 -2.59 5.29 -19.35
CA LYS A 107 -1.66 6.17 -20.03
C LYS A 107 -1.74 7.57 -19.41
N GLY A 108 -0.66 8.06 -18.84
CA GLY A 108 -0.62 9.37 -18.17
C GLY A 108 -0.42 9.33 -16.65
N SER A 109 -0.38 8.14 -16.04
CA SER A 109 -0.16 8.00 -14.59
C SER A 109 1.28 8.25 -14.11
N LEU A 110 2.19 8.61 -15.01
CA LEU A 110 3.58 8.94 -14.66
C LEU A 110 3.74 10.27 -13.90
N THR A 111 2.69 11.08 -13.84
CA THR A 111 2.70 12.38 -13.14
C THR A 111 1.81 12.40 -11.89
N GLY A 112 1.31 11.26 -11.44
CA GLY A 112 0.25 11.19 -10.41
C GLY A 112 0.71 11.34 -8.95
N GLY A 113 1.99 11.58 -8.68
CA GLY A 113 2.46 11.72 -7.30
C GLY A 113 2.18 13.08 -6.64
N ALA A 114 2.01 14.13 -7.45
CA ALA A 114 1.88 15.50 -6.94
C ALA A 114 0.44 16.02 -6.87
N ALA A 115 -0.51 15.42 -7.58
CA ALA A 115 -1.87 15.93 -7.69
C ALA A 115 -2.82 15.51 -6.54
N SER A 116 -2.52 14.43 -5.83
CA SER A 116 -3.39 13.95 -4.74
C SER A 116 -3.20 14.69 -3.42
N ALA A 117 -2.08 15.40 -3.24
CA ALA A 117 -1.84 16.20 -2.04
C ALA A 117 -2.58 17.56 -2.04
N ALA A 118 -2.97 18.06 -3.21
CA ALA A 118 -3.63 19.36 -3.31
C ALA A 118 -5.13 19.31 -3.01
N THR A 119 -5.78 18.16 -3.17
CA THR A 119 -7.23 18.04 -2.97
C THR A 119 -7.60 17.82 -1.50
N ALA A 120 -6.69 17.30 -0.70
CA ALA A 120 -6.93 17.07 0.73
C ALA A 120 -6.92 18.36 1.56
N LYS A 121 -6.24 19.41 1.09
CA LYS A 121 -6.17 20.71 1.81
C LYS A 121 -7.43 21.58 1.66
N LYS A 122 -8.25 21.33 0.64
CA LYS A 122 -9.46 22.15 0.40
C LYS A 122 -10.68 21.68 1.18
N ALA A 123 -10.67 20.47 1.70
CA ALA A 123 -11.77 19.92 2.50
C ALA A 123 -11.69 20.26 4.00
N ALA A 124 -10.51 20.64 4.49
CA ALA A 124 -10.30 20.97 5.89
C ALA A 124 -10.67 22.44 6.25
N ALA A 125 -10.80 23.32 5.26
CA ALA A 125 -11.07 24.74 5.48
C ALA A 125 -12.57 25.09 5.65
N LYS A 126 -13.49 24.13 5.50
CA LYS A 126 -14.93 24.40 5.50
C LYS A 126 -15.66 23.99 6.79
N LYS A 127 -14.95 23.73 7.88
CA LYS A 127 -15.55 23.28 9.14
C LYS A 127 -15.20 24.15 10.34
N ALA A 128 -14.98 25.46 10.14
CA ALA A 128 -14.99 26.45 11.21
C ALA A 128 -16.26 27.30 11.05
N ALA A 129 -17.36 26.80 11.56
CA ALA A 129 -18.53 27.63 11.79
C ALA A 129 -18.19 28.63 12.91
N PRO A 130 -18.40 29.92 12.72
CA PRO A 130 -18.21 30.89 13.79
C PRO A 130 -19.23 30.63 14.88
N LYS A 131 -18.74 30.36 16.05
CA LYS A 131 -19.55 30.29 17.26
C LYS A 131 -20.10 31.69 17.52
N LYS A 132 -21.39 31.83 17.46
CA LYS A 132 -22.07 33.08 17.84
C LYS A 132 -21.66 33.48 19.26
N PRO A 133 -21.31 34.77 19.48
CA PRO A 133 -21.11 35.25 20.83
C PRO A 133 -22.40 35.17 21.64
N ALA A 134 -22.27 34.61 22.80
CA ALA A 134 -23.39 34.60 23.74
C ALA A 134 -23.78 36.04 24.06
N LYS A 135 -25.05 36.32 23.89
CA LYS A 135 -25.65 37.61 24.20
C LYS A 135 -25.49 37.85 25.72
N ALA A 136 -24.71 38.87 26.05
CA ALA A 136 -24.60 39.29 27.44
C ALA A 136 -26.00 39.78 27.91
N MET A 137 -26.53 39.15 28.90
CA MET A 137 -27.72 39.62 29.57
C MET A 137 -27.36 40.86 30.35
N LYS A 138 -27.94 41.95 29.94
CA LYS A 138 -27.90 43.18 30.68
C LYS A 138 -28.74 43.04 31.91
N SER A 139 -28.13 42.99 33.06
CA SER A 139 -28.80 43.15 34.32
C SER A 139 -29.19 44.64 34.48
N LEU A 140 -30.46 44.87 34.54
CA LEU A 140 -31.02 46.18 34.98
C LEU A 140 -31.37 46.03 36.45
N ALA A 141 -30.71 46.86 37.25
CA ALA A 141 -31.12 47.15 38.59
C ALA A 141 -32.28 48.08 38.58
#